data_0f1c0e1de189bbd304e664d1aa105af2
#
_entry.id   0f1c0e1de189bbd304e664d1aa105af2
#
_cell.length_a   1.000
_cell.length_b   1.000
_cell.length_c   1.000
_cell.angle_alpha   90.00
_cell.angle_beta   90.00
_cell.angle_gamma   90.00
#
_symmetry.space_group_name_H-M   'P 1'
#
loop_
_entity.id
_entity.type
_entity.pdbx_description
1 polymer ?
#
loop_
_entity_poly.entity_id
_entity_poly.type
_entity_poly.pdbx_seq_one_letter_code
_entity_poly.pdbx_strand_id
1 'polypeptide(L)'
;MASEESLRTPRFNLGQIVATPNALSRLTHEDVLRALARHVAGDWGDVCPEDWQENELSLRERFRLLSVYRSSSGEKFWIITEADRSATTVLMPEDY
;
A
#
# COMPACT_ATOMS: atom_id res chain seq x y z
N MET A 1 11.34 3.84 -23.24
CA MET A 1 9.89 3.90 -23.20
C MET A 1 9.37 3.67 -21.80
N ALA A 2 8.38 4.43 -21.41
CA ALA A 2 7.82 4.32 -20.07
C ALA A 2 7.06 3.01 -19.91
N SER A 3 7.20 2.36 -18.77
CA SER A 3 6.42 1.19 -18.41
C SER A 3 4.99 1.61 -18.08
N GLU A 4 4.10 0.64 -17.99
CA GLU A 4 2.72 0.93 -17.60
C GLU A 4 2.65 1.55 -16.22
N GLU A 5 3.49 1.07 -15.29
CA GLU A 5 3.50 1.65 -13.95
C GLU A 5 3.83 3.12 -13.96
N SER A 6 4.77 3.52 -14.79
CA SER A 6 5.17 4.94 -14.83
C SER A 6 4.10 5.81 -15.45
N LEU A 7 3.09 5.22 -16.12
CA LEU A 7 1.98 5.97 -16.69
C LEU A 7 0.80 6.06 -15.74
N ARG A 8 0.81 5.32 -14.63
CA ARG A 8 -0.26 5.38 -13.65
C ARG A 8 -0.23 6.70 -12.90
N THR A 9 -1.38 7.31 -12.77
CA THR A 9 -1.50 8.56 -12.03
C THR A 9 -1.69 8.24 -10.56
N PRO A 10 -0.86 8.80 -9.68
CA PRO A 10 -1.11 8.67 -8.24
C PRO A 10 -2.46 9.27 -7.88
N ARG A 11 -3.22 8.57 -7.06
CA ARG A 11 -4.54 9.01 -6.64
C ARG A 11 -4.52 9.79 -5.34
N PHE A 12 -3.39 9.73 -4.61
CA PHE A 12 -3.23 10.45 -3.35
C PHE A 12 -1.73 10.55 -3.03
N ASN A 13 -1.40 11.32 -2.01
CA ASN A 13 -0.02 11.48 -1.57
C ASN A 13 0.32 10.43 -0.52
N LEU A 14 1.50 9.81 -0.65
CA LEU A 14 1.95 8.81 0.31
C LEU A 14 2.50 9.44 1.59
N GLY A 15 2.93 10.70 1.52
CA GLY A 15 3.58 11.32 2.64
C GLY A 15 4.94 10.67 2.92
N GLN A 16 5.33 10.64 4.18
CA GLN A 16 6.57 9.98 4.57
C GLN A 16 6.39 8.47 4.54
N ILE A 17 7.28 7.77 3.85
CA ILE A 17 7.20 6.32 3.73
C ILE A 17 8.06 5.71 4.83
N VAL A 18 7.46 4.85 5.64
CA VAL A 18 8.15 4.13 6.72
C VAL A 18 7.83 2.65 6.61
N ALA A 19 8.71 1.83 7.19
CA ALA A 19 8.52 0.39 7.22
C ALA A 19 8.95 -0.14 8.58
N THR A 20 8.22 -1.12 9.08
CA THR A 20 8.61 -1.74 10.36
C THR A 20 9.90 -2.54 10.16
N PRO A 21 10.70 -2.72 11.22
CA PRO A 21 11.88 -3.58 11.12
C PRO A 21 11.53 -5.00 10.64
N ASN A 22 10.40 -5.53 11.06
CA ASN A 22 9.95 -6.85 10.65
C ASN A 22 9.71 -6.89 9.13
N ALA A 23 9.02 -5.87 8.59
CA ALA A 23 8.78 -5.79 7.15
C ALA A 23 10.10 -5.67 6.40
N LEU A 24 11.02 -4.83 6.89
CA LEU A 24 12.33 -4.65 6.23
C LEU A 24 13.14 -5.94 6.17
N SER A 25 13.02 -6.81 7.19
CA SER A 25 13.77 -8.05 7.22
C SER A 25 13.15 -9.14 6.36
N ARG A 26 11.87 -9.05 6.02
CA ARG A 26 11.14 -10.14 5.36
C ARG A 26 10.76 -9.83 3.92
N LEU A 27 10.77 -8.57 3.51
CA LEU A 27 10.37 -8.15 2.17
C LEU A 27 11.59 -7.69 1.39
N THR A 28 11.58 -7.95 0.08
CA THR A 28 12.63 -7.40 -0.77
C THR A 28 12.30 -5.94 -1.10
N HIS A 29 13.34 -5.22 -1.51
CA HIS A 29 13.16 -3.85 -1.95
C HIS A 29 12.15 -3.76 -3.11
N GLU A 30 12.22 -4.72 -4.04
CA GLU A 30 11.30 -4.77 -5.17
C GLU A 30 9.86 -5.02 -4.74
N ASP A 31 9.65 -5.90 -3.75
CA ASP A 31 8.32 -6.16 -3.23
C ASP A 31 7.68 -4.86 -2.73
N VAL A 32 8.46 -4.09 -1.97
CA VAL A 32 7.98 -2.84 -1.38
C VAL A 32 7.67 -1.81 -2.46
N LEU A 33 8.58 -1.62 -3.42
CA LEU A 33 8.38 -0.63 -4.47
C LEU A 33 7.17 -0.96 -5.33
N ARG A 34 7.02 -2.23 -5.69
CA ARG A 34 5.88 -2.67 -6.50
C ARG A 34 4.57 -2.46 -5.77
N ALA A 35 4.55 -2.78 -4.48
CA ALA A 35 3.35 -2.63 -3.66
C ALA A 35 2.99 -1.15 -3.49
N LEU A 36 3.96 -0.29 -3.26
CA LEU A 36 3.70 1.14 -3.13
C LEU A 36 3.13 1.72 -4.42
N ALA A 37 3.65 1.28 -5.56
CA ALA A 37 3.14 1.74 -6.86
C ALA A 37 1.68 1.33 -7.06
N ARG A 38 1.33 0.11 -6.64
CA ARG A 38 -0.06 -0.36 -6.73
C ARG A 38 -0.96 0.42 -5.77
N HIS A 39 -0.49 0.59 -4.54
CA HIS A 39 -1.26 1.27 -3.49
C HIS A 39 -1.61 2.70 -3.91
N VAL A 40 -0.63 3.46 -4.36
CA VAL A 40 -0.86 4.87 -4.72
C VAL A 40 -1.74 5.00 -5.95
N ALA A 41 -1.82 3.97 -6.78
CA ALA A 41 -2.69 3.96 -7.96
C ALA A 41 -4.10 3.46 -7.65
N GLY A 42 -4.38 3.08 -6.41
CA GLY A 42 -5.71 2.61 -6.01
C GLY A 42 -5.94 1.14 -6.28
N ASP A 43 -4.88 0.35 -6.43
CA ASP A 43 -4.96 -1.10 -6.51
C ASP A 43 -4.73 -1.65 -5.11
N TRP A 44 -5.81 -1.93 -4.40
CA TRP A 44 -5.75 -2.25 -2.98
C TRP A 44 -5.33 -3.70 -2.69
N GLY A 45 -5.12 -4.49 -3.74
CA GLY A 45 -4.57 -5.84 -3.60
C GLY A 45 -5.59 -6.87 -3.14
N ASP A 46 -5.17 -7.71 -2.21
CA ASP A 46 -5.94 -8.89 -1.77
C ASP A 46 -6.94 -8.54 -0.67
N VAL A 47 -7.70 -7.48 -0.84
CA VAL A 47 -8.78 -7.15 0.09
C VAL A 47 -10.10 -7.66 -0.46
N CYS A 48 -11.06 -7.92 0.42
CA CYS A 48 -12.39 -8.35 -0.01
C CYS A 48 -13.13 -7.20 -0.69
N PRO A 49 -14.21 -7.49 -1.45
CA PRO A 49 -14.93 -6.42 -2.14
C PRO A 49 -15.43 -5.32 -1.22
N GLU A 50 -15.85 -5.64 -0.01
CA GLU A 50 -16.31 -4.64 0.96
C GLU A 50 -15.16 -3.72 1.36
N ASP A 51 -13.98 -4.29 1.61
CA ASP A 51 -12.81 -3.49 1.99
C ASP A 51 -12.32 -2.68 0.81
N TRP A 52 -12.44 -3.19 -0.41
CA TRP A 52 -12.11 -2.43 -1.60
C TRP A 52 -12.95 -1.16 -1.67
N GLN A 53 -14.26 -1.32 -1.44
CA GLN A 53 -15.18 -0.19 -1.47
C GLN A 53 -14.94 0.77 -0.31
N GLU A 54 -14.57 0.24 0.86
CA GLU A 54 -14.19 1.04 2.01
C GLU A 54 -13.00 1.94 1.67
N ASN A 55 -12.01 1.39 0.97
CA ASN A 55 -10.87 2.18 0.55
C ASN A 55 -11.26 3.26 -0.47
N GLU A 56 -12.18 2.94 -1.39
CA GLU A 56 -12.64 3.94 -2.35
C GLU A 56 -13.35 5.09 -1.63
N LEU A 57 -14.14 4.76 -0.62
CA LEU A 57 -14.78 5.77 0.22
C LEU A 57 -13.73 6.56 1.00
N SER A 58 -12.75 5.87 1.58
CA SER A 58 -11.68 6.51 2.35
C SER A 58 -10.85 7.45 1.51
N LEU A 59 -10.67 7.10 0.24
CA LEU A 59 -9.95 7.95 -0.69
C LEU A 59 -10.70 9.27 -0.91
N ARG A 60 -12.02 9.19 -1.06
CA ARG A 60 -12.86 10.34 -1.32
C ARG A 60 -13.09 11.18 -0.07
N GLU A 61 -13.29 10.51 1.08
CA GLU A 61 -13.66 11.17 2.34
C GLU A 61 -12.46 11.43 3.25
N ARG A 62 -11.25 11.03 2.81
CA ARG A 62 -10.01 11.26 3.52
C ARG A 62 -9.95 10.53 4.87
N PHE A 63 -10.24 9.24 4.80
CA PHE A 63 -10.01 8.31 5.91
C PHE A 63 -8.75 7.50 5.61
N ARG A 64 -8.38 6.65 6.52
CA ARG A 64 -7.22 5.78 6.43
C ARG A 64 -7.39 4.78 5.28
N LEU A 65 -6.29 4.47 4.58
CA LEU A 65 -6.30 3.51 3.48
C LEU A 65 -5.47 2.29 3.87
N LEU A 66 -5.95 1.10 3.50
CA LEU A 66 -5.24 -0.14 3.82
C LEU A 66 -5.26 -1.06 2.62
N SER A 67 -4.06 -1.44 2.15
CA SER A 67 -3.89 -2.42 1.09
C SER A 67 -3.25 -3.69 1.63
N VAL A 68 -3.53 -4.81 0.98
CA VAL A 68 -2.96 -6.11 1.34
C VAL A 68 -2.31 -6.69 0.09
N TYR A 69 -1.02 -7.05 0.21
CA TYR A 69 -0.28 -7.61 -0.91
C TYR A 69 0.46 -8.87 -0.47
N ARG A 70 0.99 -9.59 -1.46
CA ARG A 70 1.85 -10.74 -1.19
C ARG A 70 3.21 -10.46 -1.76
N SER A 71 4.24 -10.85 -1.00
CA SER A 71 5.62 -10.72 -1.43
C SER A 71 5.95 -11.78 -2.48
N SER A 72 7.13 -11.67 -3.07
CA SER A 72 7.62 -12.66 -4.02
C SER A 72 7.76 -14.03 -3.39
N SER A 73 7.94 -14.10 -2.07
CA SER A 73 7.99 -15.38 -1.35
C SER A 73 6.62 -15.85 -0.85
N GLY A 74 5.56 -15.10 -1.17
CA GLY A 74 4.19 -15.48 -0.81
C GLY A 74 3.71 -15.00 0.53
N GLU A 75 4.48 -14.19 1.23
CA GLU A 75 4.08 -13.66 2.54
C GLU A 75 3.13 -12.48 2.36
N LYS A 76 2.09 -12.46 3.17
CA LYS A 76 1.14 -11.36 3.16
C LYS A 76 1.72 -10.18 3.94
N PHE A 77 1.55 -8.96 3.40
CA PHE A 77 1.94 -7.75 4.12
C PHE A 77 0.95 -6.64 3.80
N TRP A 78 0.99 -5.59 4.61
CA TRP A 78 0.03 -4.50 4.53
C TRP A 78 0.73 -3.18 4.23
N ILE A 79 -0.02 -2.28 3.58
CA ILE A 79 0.40 -0.88 3.45
C ILE A 79 -0.76 -0.02 3.94
N ILE A 80 -0.47 0.86 4.89
CA ILE A 80 -1.46 1.74 5.50
C ILE A 80 -1.04 3.19 5.28
N THR A 81 -1.96 4.01 4.74
CA THR A 81 -1.75 5.45 4.63
C THR A 81 -2.68 6.15 5.61
N GLU A 82 -2.13 7.06 6.41
CA GLU A 82 -2.89 7.77 7.41
C GLU A 82 -3.94 8.69 6.77
N ALA A 83 -4.97 9.02 7.54
CA ALA A 83 -6.10 9.78 7.02
C ALA A 83 -5.67 11.13 6.44
N ASP A 84 -4.73 11.80 7.08
CA ASP A 84 -4.24 13.10 6.63
C ASP A 84 -3.17 13.00 5.56
N ARG A 85 -2.85 11.77 5.10
CA ARG A 85 -1.84 11.49 4.08
C ARG A 85 -0.43 11.90 4.50
N SER A 86 -0.18 11.98 5.81
CA SER A 86 1.13 12.39 6.32
C SER A 86 2.17 11.29 6.26
N ALA A 87 1.72 10.03 6.30
CA ALA A 87 2.65 8.90 6.33
C ALA A 87 2.00 7.65 5.74
N THR A 88 2.84 6.82 5.12
CA THR A 88 2.46 5.51 4.62
C THR A 88 3.41 4.48 5.22
N THR A 89 2.85 3.46 5.86
CA THR A 89 3.62 2.45 6.57
C THR A 89 3.50 1.10 5.89
N VAL A 90 4.65 0.46 5.67
CA VAL A 90 4.73 -0.92 5.20
C VAL A 90 4.98 -1.79 6.42
N LEU A 91 4.12 -2.79 6.65
CA LEU A 91 4.20 -3.59 7.88
C LEU A 91 3.69 -5.00 7.61
N MET A 92 4.13 -5.94 8.47
CA MET A 92 3.57 -7.27 8.48
C MET A 92 2.30 -7.26 9.33
N PRO A 93 1.34 -8.18 9.08
CA PRO A 93 0.08 -8.17 9.86
C PRO A 93 0.29 -8.25 11.36
N GLU A 94 1.29 -9.00 11.81
CA GLU A 94 1.56 -9.14 13.24
C GLU A 94 2.16 -7.88 13.87
N ASP A 95 2.60 -6.93 13.06
CA ASP A 95 3.12 -5.65 13.56
C ASP A 95 2.00 -4.70 13.95
N TYR A 96 0.80 -5.00 13.50
CA TYR A 96 -0.35 -4.15 13.77
C TYR A 96 -0.93 -4.50 15.14
#